data_49be8fe22095e7701fca1526a2c596fe
#
_entry.id   49be8fe22095e7701fca1526a2c596fe
#
_cell.length_a   1.000
_cell.length_b   1.000
_cell.length_c   1.000
_cell.angle_alpha   90.00
_cell.angle_beta   90.00
_cell.angle_gamma   90.00
#
_symmetry.space_group_name_H-M   'P 1'
#
loop_
_entity.id
_entity.type
_entity.pdbx_description
1 polymer ?
#
loop_
_entity_poly.entity_id
_entity_poly.type
_entity_poly.pdbx_seq_one_letter_code
_entity_poly.pdbx_strand_id
1 'polypeptide(L)'
;MSDNFYRAFEERYYAPREVIKSIRRQYSPFVELLASLYPGGNTFDLGCGRGEWLELMSEQGLTPFGVDLDAGMLQACKERGLPATQGDAVAHLKSLESDSQVLVSAFHVVEHISFEQLQSVVSEASRVLRPGGLLIFETPNPENITVATNNFYLDPTHQKPIPSLLLSFVVEHGGFETVKTVRLQESPALRSPDHAVRLLDVIRGVSPDYAVIAQKAADPETKERFAQVFATDYGLSLEQLADRYEARTDSVRFRMEKIDARIQQMDERLQLVEVEQRQGADGRIQLVEERHRHAEELRQRAESQLRDAEARAQRAAEGRIQLVEERHRHAEELRQRAESQLREAEARAQHAEAQAQHANALLHAVVHSTSWRVSAPVRIVGAPLRRLTSAISERRLLSGTKRRIKTVLSAGAIELTKRPALKRVALRLVRLSPTLDRRLRTIVTSPAGNASSQSQRDLPQSAREVLDELRASVRASESQ
;
A
#
# COMPACT_ATOMS: atom_id res chain seq x y z
N MET A 1 -14.36 -1.56 19.38
CA MET A 1 -13.07 -1.06 19.87
C MET A 1 -13.33 0.00 20.92
N SER A 2 -12.46 0.17 21.92
CA SER A 2 -12.65 1.29 22.85
C SER A 2 -12.29 2.60 22.13
N ASP A 3 -13.11 3.64 22.26
CA ASP A 3 -12.89 4.98 21.66
C ASP A 3 -11.48 5.52 21.93
N ASN A 4 -10.87 5.09 23.04
CA ASN A 4 -9.52 5.49 23.46
C ASN A 4 -8.41 4.88 22.57
N PHE A 5 -8.60 3.68 21.99
CA PHE A 5 -7.59 3.05 21.14
C PHE A 5 -7.55 3.75 19.78
N TYR A 6 -8.69 4.00 19.16
CA TYR A 6 -8.78 4.60 17.84
C TYR A 6 -8.20 6.02 17.85
N ARG A 7 -8.55 6.80 18.86
CA ARG A 7 -8.00 8.14 19.06
C ARG A 7 -6.48 8.14 19.24
N ALA A 8 -5.93 7.23 20.04
CA ALA A 8 -4.49 7.12 20.22
C ALA A 8 -3.78 6.66 18.94
N PHE A 9 -4.43 5.84 18.13
CA PHE A 9 -3.95 5.43 16.81
C PHE A 9 -3.88 6.61 15.85
N GLU A 10 -4.95 7.39 15.76
CA GLU A 10 -5.00 8.60 14.93
C GLU A 10 -3.98 9.64 15.36
N GLU A 11 -3.91 9.97 16.66
CA GLU A 11 -2.90 10.90 17.20
C GLU A 11 -1.46 10.50 16.83
N ARG A 12 -1.20 9.22 16.66
CA ARG A 12 0.12 8.70 16.30
C ARG A 12 0.41 8.72 14.80
N TYR A 13 -0.57 8.44 13.97
CA TYR A 13 -0.39 8.22 12.54
C TYR A 13 -0.96 9.34 11.68
N TYR A 14 -1.81 10.17 12.23
CA TYR A 14 -2.38 11.31 11.51
C TYR A 14 -1.33 12.42 11.34
N ALA A 15 -1.23 12.93 10.12
CA ALA A 15 -0.30 14.02 9.83
C ALA A 15 -0.76 15.34 10.50
N PRO A 16 0.17 16.28 10.76
CA PRO A 16 -0.19 17.61 11.20
C PRO A 16 -1.19 18.27 10.26
N ARG A 17 -2.10 19.07 10.81
CA ARG A 17 -3.18 19.75 10.09
C ARG A 17 -2.71 20.43 8.79
N GLU A 18 -1.63 21.21 8.86
CA GLU A 18 -1.10 21.95 7.71
C GLU A 18 -0.59 21.03 6.60
N VAL A 19 -0.09 19.86 6.96
CA VAL A 19 0.31 18.84 5.97
C VAL A 19 -0.93 18.29 5.27
N ILE A 20 -1.99 17.96 6.02
CA ILE A 20 -3.26 17.50 5.43
C ILE A 20 -3.85 18.58 4.53
N LYS A 21 -3.91 19.84 4.99
CA LYS A 21 -4.37 20.96 4.13
C LYS A 21 -3.54 21.10 2.86
N SER A 22 -2.21 20.95 2.95
CA SER A 22 -1.32 20.99 1.78
C SER A 22 -1.62 19.87 0.79
N ILE A 23 -1.88 18.66 1.28
CA ILE A 23 -2.29 17.52 0.43
C ILE A 23 -3.65 17.81 -0.22
N ARG A 24 -4.63 18.28 0.54
CA ARG A 24 -5.98 18.59 0.02
C ARG A 24 -5.99 19.75 -0.97
N ARG A 25 -5.08 20.72 -0.86
CA ARG A 25 -4.94 21.80 -1.86
C ARG A 25 -4.61 21.31 -3.26
N GLN A 26 -4.15 20.08 -3.41
CA GLN A 26 -3.92 19.50 -4.74
C GLN A 26 -5.22 19.31 -5.54
N TYR A 27 -6.39 19.36 -4.90
CA TYR A 27 -7.70 19.36 -5.54
C TYR A 27 -8.16 20.76 -6.01
N SER A 28 -7.41 21.83 -5.67
CA SER A 28 -7.76 23.22 -6.06
C SER A 28 -8.13 23.40 -7.53
N PRO A 29 -7.44 22.77 -8.51
CA PRO A 29 -7.82 22.95 -9.92
C PRO A 29 -9.28 22.61 -10.23
N PHE A 30 -9.86 21.65 -9.51
CA PHE A 30 -11.27 21.28 -9.68
C PHE A 30 -12.19 22.19 -8.85
N VAL A 31 -11.79 22.53 -7.63
CA VAL A 31 -12.60 23.31 -6.69
C VAL A 31 -12.74 24.76 -7.12
N GLU A 32 -11.67 25.38 -7.66
CA GLU A 32 -11.67 26.75 -8.14
C GLU A 32 -12.65 26.93 -9.30
N LEU A 33 -12.68 25.98 -10.24
CA LEU A 33 -13.65 25.96 -11.33
C LEU A 33 -15.08 25.83 -10.80
N LEU A 34 -15.27 24.93 -9.82
CA LEU A 34 -16.56 24.72 -9.19
C LEU A 34 -17.05 25.96 -8.42
N ALA A 35 -16.18 26.62 -7.66
CA ALA A 35 -16.48 27.84 -6.94
C ALA A 35 -16.80 29.00 -7.89
N SER A 36 -16.16 29.04 -9.05
CA SER A 36 -16.50 30.02 -10.10
C SER A 36 -17.85 29.75 -10.75
N LEU A 37 -18.24 28.48 -10.88
CA LEU A 37 -19.54 28.08 -11.43
C LEU A 37 -20.68 28.30 -10.43
N TYR A 38 -20.43 28.04 -9.17
CA TYR A 38 -21.40 28.12 -8.07
C TYR A 38 -20.86 28.93 -6.88
N PRO A 39 -20.75 30.27 -7.01
CA PRO A 39 -20.31 31.12 -5.88
C PRO A 39 -21.18 30.90 -4.65
N GLY A 40 -20.57 30.65 -3.48
CA GLY A 40 -21.30 30.36 -2.26
C GLY A 40 -22.02 29.03 -2.22
N GLY A 41 -21.77 28.15 -3.20
CA GLY A 41 -22.42 26.83 -3.28
C GLY A 41 -22.16 25.95 -2.07
N ASN A 42 -23.18 25.18 -1.66
CA ASN A 42 -23.06 24.28 -0.52
C ASN A 42 -22.19 23.06 -0.86
N THR A 43 -21.31 22.67 0.05
CA THR A 43 -20.53 21.45 -0.06
C THR A 43 -20.75 20.54 1.14
N PHE A 44 -20.74 19.24 0.92
CA PHE A 44 -20.95 18.25 1.96
C PHE A 44 -19.76 17.29 2.02
N ASP A 45 -19.18 17.16 3.21
CA ASP A 45 -18.03 16.29 3.47
C ASP A 45 -18.43 15.14 4.41
N LEU A 46 -18.33 13.90 3.91
CA LEU A 46 -18.59 12.70 4.68
C LEU A 46 -17.29 12.33 5.43
N GLY A 47 -17.38 12.14 6.76
CA GLY A 47 -16.22 11.87 7.59
C GLY A 47 -15.26 13.06 7.63
N CYS A 48 -15.77 14.24 8.00
CA CYS A 48 -15.01 15.49 7.87
C CYS A 48 -13.84 15.63 8.86
N GLY A 49 -13.71 14.72 9.82
CA GLY A 49 -12.63 14.68 10.78
C GLY A 49 -12.43 16.02 11.50
N ARG A 50 -11.20 16.53 11.48
CA ARG A 50 -10.82 17.81 12.12
C ARG A 50 -11.16 19.04 11.26
N GLY A 51 -11.82 18.86 10.11
CA GLY A 51 -12.36 19.93 9.26
C GLY A 51 -11.31 20.64 8.38
N GLU A 52 -10.18 20.02 8.06
CA GLU A 52 -9.19 20.62 7.16
C GLU A 52 -9.77 20.94 5.78
N TRP A 53 -10.63 20.05 5.29
CA TRP A 53 -11.31 20.25 4.00
C TRP A 53 -12.40 21.32 4.07
N LEU A 54 -13.16 21.36 5.16
CA LEU A 54 -14.18 22.40 5.36
C LEU A 54 -13.58 23.80 5.37
N GLU A 55 -12.42 23.97 6.01
CA GLU A 55 -11.68 25.23 6.03
C GLU A 55 -11.24 25.61 4.61
N LEU A 56 -10.70 24.67 3.83
CA LEU A 56 -10.31 24.92 2.44
C LEU A 56 -11.50 25.30 1.56
N MET A 57 -12.65 24.67 1.73
CA MET A 57 -13.87 25.04 0.99
C MET A 57 -14.33 26.45 1.36
N SER A 58 -14.26 26.84 2.63
CA SER A 58 -14.54 28.22 3.08
C SER A 58 -13.55 29.21 2.47
N GLU A 59 -12.25 28.88 2.43
CA GLU A 59 -11.21 29.70 1.79
C GLU A 59 -11.49 29.92 0.30
N GLN A 60 -12.13 28.95 -0.37
CA GLN A 60 -12.56 29.04 -1.78
C GLN A 60 -13.92 29.76 -1.97
N GLY A 61 -14.51 30.28 -0.92
CA GLY A 61 -15.78 30.99 -0.97
C GLY A 61 -17.00 30.09 -1.14
N LEU A 62 -16.87 28.80 -0.84
CA LEU A 62 -17.98 27.85 -0.80
C LEU A 62 -18.56 27.76 0.62
N THR A 63 -19.71 27.17 0.77
CA THR A 63 -20.40 26.97 2.05
C THR A 63 -20.30 25.50 2.47
N PRO A 64 -19.25 25.10 3.23
CA PRO A 64 -19.05 23.74 3.62
C PRO A 64 -19.97 23.32 4.77
N PHE A 65 -20.28 22.02 4.81
CA PHE A 65 -20.86 21.34 5.95
C PHE A 65 -20.28 19.94 6.04
N GLY A 66 -19.93 19.49 7.24
CA GLY A 66 -19.35 18.18 7.46
C GLY A 66 -20.09 17.36 8.50
N VAL A 67 -20.00 16.04 8.36
CA VAL A 67 -20.53 15.09 9.34
C VAL A 67 -19.45 14.06 9.67
N ASP A 68 -19.25 13.80 10.94
CA ASP A 68 -18.32 12.78 11.42
C ASP A 68 -18.92 11.99 12.57
N LEU A 69 -18.55 10.73 12.72
CA LEU A 69 -18.97 9.88 13.84
C LEU A 69 -18.21 10.23 15.14
N ASP A 70 -16.96 10.68 15.02
CA ASP A 70 -16.08 10.91 16.15
C ASP A 70 -16.21 12.33 16.71
N ALA A 71 -16.78 12.42 17.92
CA ALA A 71 -16.94 13.68 18.64
C ALA A 71 -15.59 14.32 19.01
N GLY A 72 -14.52 13.54 19.18
CA GLY A 72 -13.19 14.02 19.49
C GLY A 72 -12.56 14.75 18.31
N MET A 73 -12.73 14.22 17.10
CA MET A 73 -12.31 14.85 15.85
C MET A 73 -13.04 16.18 15.63
N LEU A 74 -14.35 16.19 15.87
CA LEU A 74 -15.19 17.38 15.74
C LEU A 74 -14.87 18.50 16.74
N GLN A 75 -14.15 18.22 17.83
CA GLN A 75 -13.69 19.25 18.75
C GLN A 75 -12.82 20.28 18.02
N ALA A 76 -11.96 19.84 17.11
CA ALA A 76 -11.14 20.75 16.29
C ALA A 76 -11.98 21.65 15.36
N CYS A 77 -13.10 21.14 14.86
CA CYS A 77 -14.06 21.92 14.07
C CYS A 77 -14.75 22.99 14.92
N LYS A 78 -15.21 22.63 16.13
CA LYS A 78 -15.84 23.56 17.08
C LYS A 78 -14.91 24.71 17.47
N GLU A 79 -13.67 24.40 17.78
CA GLU A 79 -12.67 25.39 18.17
C GLU A 79 -12.38 26.43 17.06
N ARG A 80 -12.61 26.04 15.82
CA ARG A 80 -12.40 26.88 14.62
C ARG A 80 -13.69 27.48 14.05
N GLY A 81 -14.83 27.17 14.66
CA GLY A 81 -16.12 27.62 14.15
C GLY A 81 -16.49 27.03 12.79
N LEU A 82 -15.96 25.83 12.45
CA LEU A 82 -16.27 25.14 11.21
C LEU A 82 -17.63 24.44 11.34
N PRO A 83 -18.46 24.50 10.29
CA PRO A 83 -19.80 23.93 10.32
C PRO A 83 -19.73 22.38 10.17
N ALA A 84 -19.76 21.70 11.29
CA ALA A 84 -19.73 20.27 11.36
C ALA A 84 -20.63 19.73 12.48
N THR A 85 -21.19 18.54 12.29
CA THR A 85 -22.04 17.87 13.28
C THR A 85 -21.67 16.41 13.45
N GLN A 86 -21.93 15.89 14.66
CA GLN A 86 -21.76 14.47 14.94
C GLN A 86 -22.94 13.66 14.40
N GLY A 87 -22.68 12.60 13.66
CA GLY A 87 -23.72 11.72 13.16
C GLY A 87 -23.24 10.76 12.08
N ASP A 88 -24.18 9.96 11.61
CA ASP A 88 -23.98 9.11 10.44
C ASP A 88 -24.02 9.96 9.16
N ALA A 89 -22.88 10.11 8.50
CA ALA A 89 -22.73 10.92 7.30
C ALA A 89 -23.57 10.40 6.12
N VAL A 90 -23.75 9.07 6.01
CA VAL A 90 -24.60 8.44 4.98
C VAL A 90 -26.07 8.78 5.21
N ALA A 91 -26.52 8.68 6.46
CA ALA A 91 -27.89 9.04 6.83
C ALA A 91 -28.14 10.55 6.59
N HIS A 92 -27.16 11.39 6.91
CA HIS A 92 -27.26 12.83 6.69
C HIS A 92 -27.30 13.16 5.19
N LEU A 93 -26.45 12.54 4.37
CA LEU A 93 -26.47 12.71 2.91
C LEU A 93 -27.85 12.40 2.33
N LYS A 94 -28.51 11.34 2.80
CA LYS A 94 -29.87 10.97 2.41
C LYS A 94 -30.92 12.03 2.78
N SER A 95 -30.70 12.79 3.84
CA SER A 95 -31.62 13.84 4.29
C SER A 95 -31.51 15.15 3.50
N LEU A 96 -30.43 15.34 2.72
CA LEU A 96 -30.24 16.53 1.91
C LEU A 96 -31.22 16.56 0.75
N GLU A 97 -31.63 17.75 0.36
CA GLU A 97 -32.48 17.97 -0.83
C GLU A 97 -31.73 17.64 -2.12
N SER A 98 -32.45 17.22 -3.15
CA SER A 98 -31.89 17.02 -4.48
C SER A 98 -31.37 18.35 -5.03
N ASP A 99 -30.26 18.30 -5.80
CA ASP A 99 -29.63 19.45 -6.43
C ASP A 99 -29.28 20.60 -5.45
N SER A 100 -29.00 20.26 -4.18
CA SER A 100 -28.69 21.21 -3.11
C SER A 100 -27.19 21.44 -2.91
N GLN A 101 -26.35 20.51 -3.37
CA GLN A 101 -24.90 20.53 -3.17
C GLN A 101 -24.18 20.79 -4.49
N VAL A 102 -23.01 21.44 -4.42
CA VAL A 102 -22.13 21.59 -5.58
C VAL A 102 -20.93 20.63 -5.48
N LEU A 103 -20.59 20.20 -4.30
CA LEU A 103 -19.52 19.24 -4.04
C LEU A 103 -19.97 18.26 -2.95
N VAL A 104 -19.75 16.99 -3.19
CA VAL A 104 -19.78 15.93 -2.17
C VAL A 104 -18.39 15.32 -2.10
N SER A 105 -17.84 15.20 -0.92
CA SER A 105 -16.50 14.65 -0.69
C SER A 105 -16.48 13.60 0.41
N ALA A 106 -15.56 12.67 0.30
CA ALA A 106 -15.24 11.71 1.33
C ALA A 106 -13.74 11.36 1.23
N PHE A 107 -13.01 11.60 2.30
CA PHE A 107 -11.58 11.34 2.38
C PHE A 107 -11.33 10.28 3.43
N HIS A 108 -10.84 9.10 3.01
CA HIS A 108 -10.62 7.95 3.88
C HIS A 108 -11.90 7.51 4.61
N VAL A 109 -12.99 7.36 3.87
CA VAL A 109 -14.29 6.89 4.37
C VAL A 109 -14.76 5.64 3.64
N VAL A 110 -14.55 5.59 2.32
CA VAL A 110 -15.14 4.53 1.48
C VAL A 110 -14.60 3.14 1.79
N GLU A 111 -13.38 3.04 2.32
CA GLU A 111 -12.76 1.80 2.79
C GLU A 111 -13.34 1.26 4.11
N HIS A 112 -14.10 2.08 4.84
CA HIS A 112 -14.71 1.72 6.12
C HIS A 112 -16.16 1.27 5.99
N ILE A 113 -16.78 1.47 4.83
CA ILE A 113 -18.19 1.15 4.61
C ILE A 113 -18.38 -0.09 3.73
N SER A 114 -19.56 -0.73 3.82
CA SER A 114 -19.87 -1.86 2.97
C SER A 114 -20.03 -1.45 1.50
N PHE A 115 -19.93 -2.42 0.60
CA PHE A 115 -20.10 -2.13 -0.84
C PHE A 115 -21.52 -1.61 -1.14
N GLU A 116 -22.53 -2.11 -0.48
CA GLU A 116 -23.91 -1.65 -0.60
C GLU A 116 -24.06 -0.21 -0.10
N GLN A 117 -23.40 0.13 1.00
CA GLN A 117 -23.35 1.51 1.50
C GLN A 117 -22.65 2.43 0.51
N LEU A 118 -21.52 2.00 -0.07
CA LEU A 118 -20.80 2.76 -1.10
C LEU A 118 -21.71 3.06 -2.30
N GLN A 119 -22.41 2.05 -2.83
CA GLN A 119 -23.37 2.24 -3.91
C GLN A 119 -24.50 3.24 -3.51
N SER A 120 -25.00 3.14 -2.28
CA SER A 120 -26.00 4.08 -1.74
C SER A 120 -25.45 5.51 -1.66
N VAL A 121 -24.22 5.68 -1.19
CA VAL A 121 -23.55 6.99 -1.11
C VAL A 121 -23.38 7.60 -2.51
N VAL A 122 -22.94 6.82 -3.50
CA VAL A 122 -22.80 7.29 -4.88
C VAL A 122 -24.14 7.73 -5.47
N SER A 123 -25.20 6.93 -5.28
CA SER A 123 -26.54 7.26 -5.74
C SER A 123 -27.07 8.55 -5.09
N GLU A 124 -26.90 8.68 -3.79
CA GLU A 124 -27.35 9.86 -3.05
C GLU A 124 -26.50 11.11 -3.40
N ALA A 125 -25.18 10.95 -3.59
CA ALA A 125 -24.34 12.03 -4.06
C ALA A 125 -24.78 12.53 -5.45
N SER A 126 -25.08 11.59 -6.35
CA SER A 126 -25.62 11.94 -7.67
C SER A 126 -26.97 12.68 -7.57
N ARG A 127 -27.83 12.31 -6.61
CA ARG A 127 -29.12 12.97 -6.36
C ARG A 127 -28.94 14.40 -5.84
N VAL A 128 -28.11 14.57 -4.83
CA VAL A 128 -27.99 15.86 -4.13
C VAL A 128 -27.11 16.87 -4.87
N LEU A 129 -26.22 16.41 -5.74
CA LEU A 129 -25.36 17.29 -6.51
C LEU A 129 -26.16 18.04 -7.59
N ARG A 130 -25.84 19.31 -7.78
CA ARG A 130 -26.32 20.12 -8.91
C ARG A 130 -25.72 19.63 -10.22
N PRO A 131 -26.34 19.92 -11.39
CA PRO A 131 -25.72 19.65 -12.69
C PRO A 131 -24.31 20.25 -12.76
N GLY A 132 -23.29 19.47 -13.16
CA GLY A 132 -21.88 19.90 -13.17
C GLY A 132 -21.20 19.91 -11.79
N GLY A 133 -21.92 19.60 -10.73
CA GLY A 133 -21.35 19.40 -9.40
C GLY A 133 -20.41 18.21 -9.33
N LEU A 134 -19.50 18.24 -8.38
CA LEU A 134 -18.41 17.26 -8.27
C LEU A 134 -18.61 16.30 -7.10
N LEU A 135 -18.18 15.07 -7.31
CA LEU A 135 -17.94 14.06 -6.29
C LEU A 135 -16.42 13.83 -6.18
N ILE A 136 -15.89 13.80 -4.95
CA ILE A 136 -14.49 13.46 -4.69
C ILE A 136 -14.45 12.35 -3.63
N PHE A 137 -13.96 11.18 -4.00
CA PHE A 137 -13.66 10.08 -3.06
C PHE A 137 -12.17 9.80 -3.08
N GLU A 138 -11.50 9.98 -1.94
CA GLU A 138 -10.10 9.59 -1.74
C GLU A 138 -10.02 8.41 -0.79
N THR A 139 -9.16 7.43 -1.13
CA THR A 139 -8.98 6.19 -0.36
C THR A 139 -7.56 5.64 -0.58
N PRO A 140 -7.04 4.79 0.32
CA PRO A 140 -5.73 4.17 0.16
C PRO A 140 -5.58 3.46 -1.20
N ASN A 141 -4.44 3.69 -1.85
CA ASN A 141 -4.19 3.22 -3.20
C ASN A 141 -3.60 1.79 -3.23
N PRO A 142 -4.35 0.77 -3.67
CA PRO A 142 -3.83 -0.59 -3.78
C PRO A 142 -2.79 -0.79 -4.90
N GLU A 143 -2.59 0.18 -5.80
CA GLU A 143 -1.46 0.15 -6.75
C GLU A 143 -0.12 0.38 -6.03
N ASN A 144 -0.10 1.08 -4.90
CA ASN A 144 1.07 1.13 -4.04
C ASN A 144 1.18 -0.18 -3.27
N ILE A 145 2.16 -1.01 -3.64
CA ILE A 145 2.31 -2.36 -3.09
C ILE A 145 2.51 -2.32 -1.56
N THR A 146 3.20 -1.31 -1.04
CA THR A 146 3.38 -1.14 0.41
C THR A 146 2.06 -0.84 1.11
N VAL A 147 1.21 -0.02 0.50
CA VAL A 147 -0.15 0.24 0.99
C VAL A 147 -0.98 -1.03 0.92
N ALA A 148 -1.05 -1.67 -0.24
CA ALA A 148 -1.87 -2.86 -0.47
C ALA A 148 -1.52 -4.06 0.42
N THR A 149 -0.26 -4.19 0.82
CA THR A 149 0.23 -5.38 1.56
C THR A 149 0.45 -5.15 3.05
N ASN A 150 0.56 -3.89 3.48
CA ASN A 150 0.90 -3.56 4.86
C ASN A 150 0.10 -2.38 5.42
N ASN A 151 0.23 -1.19 4.81
CA ASN A 151 -0.27 0.04 5.45
C ASN A 151 -1.79 0.10 5.54
N PHE A 152 -2.49 -0.45 4.55
CA PHE A 152 -3.96 -0.55 4.58
C PHE A 152 -4.48 -1.29 5.82
N TYR A 153 -3.76 -2.31 6.24
CA TYR A 153 -4.15 -3.18 7.36
C TYR A 153 -3.69 -2.65 8.73
N LEU A 154 -3.07 -1.47 8.79
CA LEU A 154 -2.73 -0.82 10.05
C LEU A 154 -3.99 -0.32 10.76
N ASP A 155 -4.98 0.17 10.02
CA ASP A 155 -6.27 0.50 10.57
C ASP A 155 -7.17 -0.74 10.57
N PRO A 156 -7.55 -1.24 11.77
CA PRO A 156 -8.38 -2.43 11.89
C PRO A 156 -9.84 -2.22 11.47
N THR A 157 -10.27 -0.99 11.21
CA THR A 157 -11.62 -0.66 10.75
C THR A 157 -11.73 -0.67 9.22
N HIS A 158 -10.62 -0.69 8.50
CA HIS A 158 -10.60 -0.89 7.06
C HIS A 158 -11.18 -2.25 6.68
N GLN A 159 -12.14 -2.27 5.78
CA GLN A 159 -12.77 -3.52 5.34
C GLN A 159 -11.94 -4.21 4.25
N LYS A 160 -11.67 -3.50 3.15
CA LYS A 160 -10.89 -4.02 2.01
C LYS A 160 -10.33 -2.88 1.17
N PRO A 161 -9.15 -3.04 0.56
CA PRO A 161 -8.67 -2.10 -0.44
C PRO A 161 -9.64 -2.05 -1.64
N ILE A 162 -9.91 -0.87 -2.14
CA ILE A 162 -10.79 -0.67 -3.29
C ILE A 162 -9.91 -0.34 -4.51
N PRO A 163 -9.87 -1.20 -5.55
CA PRO A 163 -9.18 -0.87 -6.78
C PRO A 163 -9.79 0.36 -7.47
N SER A 164 -8.96 1.24 -8.04
CA SER A 164 -9.41 2.47 -8.69
C SER A 164 -10.42 2.21 -9.81
N LEU A 165 -10.23 1.15 -10.59
CA LEU A 165 -11.18 0.72 -11.62
C LEU A 165 -12.54 0.35 -11.05
N LEU A 166 -12.59 -0.30 -9.87
CA LEU A 166 -13.85 -0.64 -9.24
C LEU A 166 -14.58 0.61 -8.74
N LEU A 167 -13.85 1.51 -8.06
CA LEU A 167 -14.45 2.74 -7.54
C LEU A 167 -14.95 3.64 -8.67
N SER A 168 -14.15 3.81 -9.75
CA SER A 168 -14.57 4.54 -10.94
C SER A 168 -15.81 3.93 -11.57
N PHE A 169 -15.85 2.59 -11.74
CA PHE A 169 -17.02 1.91 -12.30
C PHE A 169 -18.28 2.10 -11.44
N VAL A 170 -18.16 2.01 -10.10
CA VAL A 170 -19.30 2.25 -9.20
C VAL A 170 -19.84 3.67 -9.36
N VAL A 171 -18.95 4.65 -9.48
CA VAL A 171 -19.30 6.05 -9.66
C VAL A 171 -19.95 6.28 -11.03
N GLU A 172 -19.40 5.74 -12.12
CA GLU A 172 -20.00 5.79 -13.47
C GLU A 172 -21.39 5.13 -13.47
N HIS A 173 -21.49 3.94 -12.90
CA HIS A 173 -22.77 3.21 -12.81
C HIS A 173 -23.81 3.97 -11.97
N GLY A 174 -23.37 4.77 -11.00
CA GLY A 174 -24.21 5.63 -10.18
C GLY A 174 -24.70 6.90 -10.90
N GLY A 175 -24.38 7.07 -12.18
CA GLY A 175 -24.94 8.12 -13.05
C GLY A 175 -24.04 9.36 -13.19
N PHE A 176 -22.76 9.27 -12.84
CA PHE A 176 -21.79 10.32 -13.14
C PHE A 176 -21.29 10.17 -14.58
N GLU A 177 -21.21 11.29 -15.30
CA GLU A 177 -20.93 11.28 -16.74
C GLU A 177 -19.41 11.37 -17.04
N THR A 178 -18.68 12.13 -16.23
CA THR A 178 -17.23 12.27 -16.37
C THR A 178 -16.57 11.79 -15.09
N VAL A 179 -15.67 10.82 -15.21
CA VAL A 179 -14.98 10.22 -14.07
C VAL A 179 -13.48 10.19 -14.31
N LYS A 180 -12.70 10.62 -13.34
CA LYS A 180 -11.22 10.66 -13.41
C LYS A 180 -10.62 10.08 -12.16
N THR A 181 -9.71 9.12 -12.33
CA THR A 181 -8.81 8.69 -11.25
C THR A 181 -7.64 9.67 -11.14
N VAL A 182 -7.37 10.15 -9.95
CA VAL A 182 -6.35 11.16 -9.65
C VAL A 182 -5.40 10.60 -8.59
N ARG A 183 -4.09 10.73 -8.84
CA ARG A 183 -3.00 10.33 -7.93
C ARG A 183 -2.13 11.55 -7.70
N LEU A 184 -2.04 12.07 -6.49
CA LEU A 184 -1.47 13.40 -6.24
C LEU A 184 -0.29 13.41 -5.27
N GLN A 185 -0.02 12.32 -4.56
CA GLN A 185 0.89 12.32 -3.41
C GLN A 185 2.23 11.62 -3.67
N GLU A 186 2.49 11.17 -4.91
CA GLU A 186 3.81 10.63 -5.23
C GLU A 186 4.89 11.73 -5.23
N SER A 187 6.14 11.31 -4.99
CA SER A 187 7.27 12.22 -5.02
C SER A 187 7.39 12.93 -6.37
N PRO A 188 7.51 14.27 -6.40
CA PRO A 188 7.72 15.02 -7.65
C PRO A 188 8.94 14.54 -8.46
N ALA A 189 9.97 14.01 -7.78
CA ALA A 189 11.14 13.44 -8.44
C ALA A 189 10.79 12.28 -9.39
N LEU A 190 9.77 11.48 -9.04
CA LEU A 190 9.35 10.35 -9.87
C LEU A 190 8.67 10.79 -11.17
N ARG A 191 8.12 12.00 -11.23
CA ARG A 191 7.51 12.57 -12.45
C ARG A 191 8.57 12.99 -13.48
N SER A 192 9.81 13.24 -13.03
CA SER A 192 10.89 13.60 -13.95
C SER A 192 11.24 12.43 -14.88
N PRO A 193 11.29 12.63 -16.20
CA PRO A 193 11.76 11.60 -17.15
C PRO A 193 13.18 11.13 -16.88
N ASP A 194 14.03 12.02 -16.35
CA ASP A 194 15.43 11.75 -16.07
C ASP A 194 15.65 10.97 -14.77
N HIS A 195 14.59 10.83 -13.95
CA HIS A 195 14.69 10.06 -12.71
C HIS A 195 14.86 8.57 -13.01
N ALA A 196 15.98 8.04 -12.55
CA ALA A 196 16.28 6.61 -12.71
C ALA A 196 15.42 5.77 -11.74
N VAL A 197 14.27 5.32 -12.23
CA VAL A 197 13.35 4.48 -11.44
C VAL A 197 14.04 3.22 -10.94
N ARG A 198 13.93 2.94 -9.64
CA ARG A 198 14.46 1.75 -8.95
C ARG A 198 13.32 0.80 -8.63
N LEU A 199 13.62 -0.46 -8.35
CA LEU A 199 12.62 -1.44 -7.90
C LEU A 199 11.82 -0.94 -6.68
N LEU A 200 12.49 -0.24 -5.76
CA LEU A 200 11.84 0.33 -4.58
C LEU A 200 10.84 1.44 -4.93
N ASP A 201 11.10 2.17 -6.01
CA ASP A 201 10.21 3.20 -6.50
C ASP A 201 8.97 2.56 -7.16
N VAL A 202 9.10 1.38 -7.79
CA VAL A 202 7.96 0.59 -8.28
C VAL A 202 7.10 0.08 -7.13
N ILE A 203 7.73 -0.40 -6.04
CA ILE A 203 7.01 -1.01 -4.91
C ILE A 203 6.23 0.03 -4.10
N ARG A 204 6.76 1.25 -3.91
CA ARG A 204 6.19 2.24 -3.00
C ARG A 204 6.17 3.67 -3.54
N GLY A 205 6.50 3.87 -4.81
CA GLY A 205 6.62 5.21 -5.39
C GLY A 205 5.30 5.77 -5.93
N VAL A 206 4.34 4.92 -6.23
CA VAL A 206 2.99 5.33 -6.59
C VAL A 206 2.37 6.10 -5.42
N SER A 207 1.49 7.06 -5.70
CA SER A 207 0.74 7.78 -4.67
C SER A 207 0.15 6.81 -3.63
N PRO A 208 0.33 7.04 -2.33
CA PRO A 208 -0.22 6.17 -1.29
C PRO A 208 -1.74 6.16 -1.27
N ASP A 209 -2.35 7.25 -1.71
CA ASP A 209 -3.79 7.39 -1.87
C ASP A 209 -4.12 7.74 -3.31
N TYR A 210 -5.32 7.43 -3.73
CA TYR A 210 -5.89 7.91 -4.99
C TYR A 210 -7.27 8.49 -4.74
N ALA A 211 -7.70 9.38 -5.63
CA ALA A 211 -9.07 9.84 -5.63
C ALA A 211 -9.79 9.49 -6.93
N VAL A 212 -11.08 9.25 -6.83
CA VAL A 212 -12.00 9.32 -7.95
C VAL A 212 -12.73 10.65 -7.86
N ILE A 213 -12.53 11.49 -8.88
CA ILE A 213 -13.24 12.76 -9.06
C ILE A 213 -14.24 12.55 -10.19
N ALA A 214 -15.49 12.88 -9.92
CA ALA A 214 -16.54 12.71 -10.91
C ALA A 214 -17.43 13.93 -11.02
N GLN A 215 -17.92 14.19 -12.22
CA GLN A 215 -18.82 15.30 -12.51
C GLN A 215 -20.20 14.77 -12.87
N LYS A 216 -21.23 15.28 -12.20
CA LYS A 216 -22.63 15.04 -12.57
C LYS A 216 -22.91 15.67 -13.94
N ALA A 217 -23.75 15.00 -14.72
CA ALA A 217 -24.20 15.49 -16.03
C ALA A 217 -24.57 16.99 -16.01
N ALA A 218 -24.11 17.72 -17.01
CA ALA A 218 -24.32 19.16 -17.15
C ALA A 218 -24.46 19.56 -18.62
N ASP A 219 -24.77 20.82 -18.83
CA ASP A 219 -24.77 21.43 -20.17
C ASP A 219 -23.35 21.44 -20.78
N PRO A 220 -23.23 21.56 -22.11
CA PRO A 220 -21.94 21.50 -22.79
C PRO A 220 -20.96 22.61 -22.36
N GLU A 221 -21.46 23.81 -22.02
CA GLU A 221 -20.59 24.92 -21.59
C GLU A 221 -19.94 24.62 -20.25
N THR A 222 -20.71 24.10 -19.32
CA THR A 222 -20.19 23.64 -17.99
C THR A 222 -19.15 22.52 -18.16
N LYS A 223 -19.41 21.54 -19.03
CA LYS A 223 -18.44 20.45 -19.30
C LYS A 223 -17.14 20.97 -19.89
N GLU A 224 -17.21 21.90 -20.84
CA GLU A 224 -16.03 22.48 -21.48
C GLU A 224 -15.13 23.20 -20.45
N ARG A 225 -15.72 23.91 -19.48
CA ARG A 225 -14.94 24.53 -18.39
C ARG A 225 -14.08 23.55 -17.62
N PHE A 226 -14.55 22.32 -17.44
CA PHE A 226 -13.82 21.27 -16.74
C PHE A 226 -13.00 20.36 -17.66
N ALA A 227 -13.13 20.48 -18.97
CA ALA A 227 -12.51 19.57 -19.93
C ALA A 227 -11.00 19.44 -19.73
N GLN A 228 -10.29 20.55 -19.50
CA GLN A 228 -8.85 20.54 -19.30
C GLN A 228 -8.43 19.79 -18.02
N VAL A 229 -9.08 20.02 -16.88
CA VAL A 229 -8.71 19.37 -15.63
C VAL A 229 -9.04 17.87 -15.67
N PHE A 230 -10.10 17.45 -16.34
CA PHE A 230 -10.41 16.04 -16.55
C PHE A 230 -9.51 15.38 -17.59
N ALA A 231 -8.99 16.11 -18.59
CA ALA A 231 -8.06 15.57 -19.58
C ALA A 231 -6.62 15.44 -19.03
N THR A 232 -6.26 16.20 -18.01
CA THR A 232 -4.93 16.19 -17.40
C THR A 232 -4.63 14.85 -16.75
N ASP A 233 -3.40 14.35 -16.92
CA ASP A 233 -2.93 13.17 -16.22
C ASP A 233 -2.38 13.55 -14.83
N TYR A 234 -2.91 12.89 -13.82
CA TYR A 234 -2.57 13.11 -12.42
C TYR A 234 -1.83 11.90 -11.84
N GLY A 235 -0.56 12.11 -11.57
CA GLY A 235 0.29 11.12 -10.91
C GLY A 235 0.78 10.00 -11.82
N LEU A 236 1.30 8.96 -11.20
CA LEU A 236 1.90 7.81 -11.86
C LEU A 236 1.20 6.53 -11.43
N SER A 237 0.92 5.64 -12.38
CA SER A 237 0.46 4.29 -12.08
C SER A 237 1.63 3.36 -11.72
N LEU A 238 1.31 2.24 -11.10
CA LEU A 238 2.27 1.16 -10.86
C LEU A 238 2.86 0.64 -12.18
N GLU A 239 2.03 0.50 -13.21
CA GLU A 239 2.43 0.05 -14.54
C GLU A 239 3.45 1.01 -15.16
N GLN A 240 3.18 2.33 -15.15
CA GLN A 240 4.12 3.33 -15.66
C GLN A 240 5.49 3.31 -14.96
N LEU A 241 5.52 3.09 -13.64
CA LEU A 241 6.78 2.95 -12.91
C LEU A 241 7.48 1.63 -13.23
N ALA A 242 6.72 0.55 -13.39
CA ALA A 242 7.24 -0.76 -13.77
C ALA A 242 7.86 -0.72 -15.18
N ASP A 243 7.15 -0.14 -16.16
CA ASP A 243 7.63 0.03 -17.53
C ASP A 243 8.94 0.84 -17.59
N ARG A 244 8.99 1.94 -16.83
CA ARG A 244 10.21 2.78 -16.74
C ARG A 244 11.38 2.02 -16.10
N TYR A 245 11.11 1.18 -15.12
CA TYR A 245 12.11 0.32 -14.51
C TYR A 245 12.60 -0.75 -15.49
N GLU A 246 11.68 -1.41 -16.21
CA GLU A 246 12.01 -2.44 -17.22
C GLU A 246 12.80 -1.84 -18.38
N ALA A 247 12.36 -0.72 -18.95
CA ALA A 247 13.05 -0.02 -20.02
C ALA A 247 14.51 0.35 -19.63
N ARG A 248 14.70 0.78 -18.38
CA ARG A 248 16.04 1.02 -17.84
C ARG A 248 16.87 -0.26 -17.76
N THR A 249 16.27 -1.34 -17.28
CA THR A 249 16.94 -2.65 -17.14
C THR A 249 17.34 -3.19 -18.51
N ASP A 250 16.46 -3.10 -19.49
CA ASP A 250 16.73 -3.50 -20.87
C ASP A 250 17.81 -2.65 -21.53
N SER A 251 17.81 -1.33 -21.26
CA SER A 251 18.89 -0.43 -21.71
C SER A 251 20.25 -0.81 -21.13
N VAL A 252 20.30 -1.27 -19.88
CA VAL A 252 21.54 -1.77 -19.26
C VAL A 252 21.94 -3.09 -19.90
N ARG A 253 20.99 -4.02 -20.09
CA ARG A 253 21.23 -5.31 -20.75
C ARG A 253 21.80 -5.12 -22.17
N PHE A 254 21.17 -4.27 -22.96
CA PHE A 254 21.63 -3.96 -24.32
C PHE A 254 23.05 -3.36 -24.35
N ARG A 255 23.37 -2.52 -23.35
CA ARG A 255 24.75 -2.00 -23.23
C ARG A 255 25.75 -3.08 -22.87
N MET A 256 25.38 -4.03 -22.00
CA MET A 256 26.22 -5.17 -21.66
C MET A 256 26.46 -6.08 -22.88
N GLU A 257 25.40 -6.40 -23.65
CA GLU A 257 25.50 -7.19 -24.86
C GLU A 257 26.43 -6.54 -25.90
N LYS A 258 26.36 -5.19 -26.06
CA LYS A 258 27.30 -4.46 -26.92
C LYS A 258 28.73 -4.51 -26.42
N ILE A 259 28.95 -4.45 -25.10
CA ILE A 259 30.28 -4.59 -24.51
C ILE A 259 30.81 -6.00 -24.75
N ASP A 260 30.00 -7.02 -24.53
CA ASP A 260 30.37 -8.42 -24.75
C ASP A 260 30.72 -8.68 -26.23
N ALA A 261 29.89 -8.17 -27.15
CA ALA A 261 30.20 -8.26 -28.58
C ALA A 261 31.50 -7.56 -28.96
N ARG A 262 31.79 -6.41 -28.31
CA ARG A 262 33.03 -5.67 -28.54
C ARG A 262 34.25 -6.39 -27.96
N ILE A 263 34.10 -7.04 -26.83
CA ILE A 263 35.13 -7.91 -26.24
C ILE A 263 35.42 -9.10 -27.19
N GLN A 264 34.39 -9.77 -27.70
CA GLN A 264 34.54 -10.87 -28.64
C GLN A 264 35.25 -10.42 -29.93
N GLN A 265 34.87 -9.26 -30.47
CA GLN A 265 35.54 -8.70 -31.66
C GLN A 265 37.03 -8.34 -31.40
N MET A 266 37.33 -7.90 -30.17
CA MET A 266 38.72 -7.66 -29.76
C MET A 266 39.50 -8.97 -29.63
N ASP A 267 38.91 -10.01 -29.05
CA ASP A 267 39.53 -11.33 -28.93
C ASP A 267 39.79 -11.98 -30.31
N GLU A 268 38.84 -11.88 -31.24
CA GLU A 268 39.03 -12.32 -32.64
C GLU A 268 40.18 -11.55 -33.32
N ARG A 269 40.27 -10.23 -33.10
CA ARG A 269 41.37 -9.41 -33.61
C ARG A 269 42.74 -9.77 -32.99
N LEU A 270 42.76 -10.08 -31.72
CA LEU A 270 43.95 -10.58 -31.04
C LEU A 270 44.41 -11.94 -31.60
N GLN A 271 43.48 -12.85 -31.84
CA GLN A 271 43.76 -14.15 -32.45
C GLN A 271 44.31 -13.98 -33.87
N LEU A 272 43.74 -13.10 -34.70
CA LEU A 272 44.28 -12.76 -36.00
C LEU A 272 45.69 -12.20 -35.95
N VAL A 273 45.97 -11.30 -35.01
CA VAL A 273 47.29 -10.75 -34.76
C VAL A 273 48.30 -11.82 -34.32
N GLU A 274 47.85 -12.78 -33.47
CA GLU A 274 48.69 -13.93 -33.08
C GLU A 274 49.03 -14.85 -34.25
N VAL A 275 48.05 -15.08 -35.12
CA VAL A 275 48.24 -15.90 -36.34
C VAL A 275 49.22 -15.19 -37.31
N GLU A 276 49.06 -13.89 -37.53
CA GLU A 276 49.99 -13.09 -38.35
C GLU A 276 51.40 -13.06 -37.79
N GLN A 277 51.56 -13.05 -36.45
CA GLN A 277 52.88 -13.07 -35.78
C GLN A 277 53.62 -14.39 -35.97
N ARG A 278 52.87 -15.53 -36.04
CA ARG A 278 53.50 -16.83 -36.34
C ARG A 278 54.06 -16.93 -37.75
N GLN A 279 53.67 -15.99 -38.64
CA GLN A 279 54.09 -15.99 -40.05
C GLN A 279 55.21 -14.96 -40.40
N GLY A 280 55.61 -14.12 -39.45
CA GLY A 280 56.61 -13.10 -39.74
C GLY A 280 57.30 -12.52 -38.49
N ALA A 281 58.48 -12.99 -38.22
CA ALA A 281 59.25 -12.57 -37.04
C ALA A 281 59.97 -11.20 -37.23
N ASP A 282 60.23 -10.52 -36.17
CA ASP A 282 61.17 -9.47 -35.78
C ASP A 282 60.76 -7.99 -35.80
N GLY A 283 59.80 -7.56 -36.57
CA GLY A 283 59.44 -6.10 -36.55
C GLY A 283 58.16 -5.78 -35.80
N ARG A 284 57.44 -6.78 -35.35
CA ARG A 284 56.03 -6.65 -34.84
C ARG A 284 55.93 -6.68 -33.30
N ILE A 285 56.95 -7.07 -32.60
CA ILE A 285 56.93 -7.23 -31.13
C ILE A 285 56.67 -5.89 -30.44
N GLN A 286 57.28 -4.80 -30.91
CA GLN A 286 57.09 -3.48 -30.31
C GLN A 286 55.62 -2.95 -30.44
N LEU A 287 55.01 -3.20 -31.60
CA LEU A 287 53.61 -2.75 -31.82
C LEU A 287 52.60 -3.55 -31.01
N VAL A 288 52.90 -4.83 -30.75
CA VAL A 288 52.07 -5.70 -29.91
C VAL A 288 52.20 -5.34 -28.44
N GLU A 289 53.43 -5.05 -27.99
CA GLU A 289 53.67 -4.59 -26.62
C GLU A 289 53.04 -3.21 -26.36
N GLU A 290 52.98 -2.34 -27.34
CA GLU A 290 52.29 -1.06 -27.22
C GLU A 290 50.77 -1.21 -27.17
N ARG A 291 50.22 -2.09 -27.99
CA ARG A 291 48.77 -2.44 -27.95
C ARG A 291 48.38 -3.18 -26.68
N HIS A 292 49.25 -4.06 -26.19
CA HIS A 292 49.02 -4.76 -24.91
C HIS A 292 49.04 -3.79 -23.74
N ARG A 293 50.01 -2.86 -23.72
CA ARG A 293 50.03 -1.74 -22.74
C ARG A 293 48.77 -0.91 -22.79
N HIS A 294 48.28 -0.57 -23.97
CA HIS A 294 47.08 0.23 -24.11
C HIS A 294 45.82 -0.55 -23.66
N ALA A 295 45.76 -1.84 -23.99
CA ALA A 295 44.66 -2.70 -23.50
C ALA A 295 44.70 -2.87 -21.96
N GLU A 296 45.89 -2.99 -21.40
CA GLU A 296 46.08 -3.08 -19.96
C GLU A 296 45.78 -1.77 -19.24
N GLU A 297 46.10 -0.62 -19.83
CA GLU A 297 45.70 0.71 -19.35
C GLU A 297 44.17 0.89 -19.36
N LEU A 298 43.51 0.44 -20.43
CA LEU A 298 42.03 0.47 -20.52
C LEU A 298 41.39 -0.46 -19.49
N ARG A 299 41.97 -1.65 -19.31
CA ARG A 299 41.52 -2.60 -18.29
C ARG A 299 41.68 -2.02 -16.87
N GLN A 300 42.88 -1.45 -16.57
CA GLN A 300 43.12 -0.82 -15.28
C GLN A 300 42.19 0.39 -15.02
N ARG A 301 41.88 1.17 -16.08
CA ARG A 301 40.89 2.24 -15.98
C ARG A 301 39.45 1.69 -15.72
N ALA A 302 39.07 0.61 -16.41
CA ALA A 302 37.80 -0.03 -16.19
C ALA A 302 37.68 -0.66 -14.79
N GLU A 303 38.75 -1.31 -14.32
CA GLU A 303 38.82 -1.87 -12.96
C GLU A 303 38.85 -0.79 -11.88
N SER A 304 39.51 0.37 -12.16
CA SER A 304 39.45 1.54 -11.29
C SER A 304 38.04 2.11 -11.21
N GLN A 305 37.38 2.29 -12.37
CA GLN A 305 36.01 2.78 -12.42
C GLN A 305 35.02 1.82 -11.73
N LEU A 306 35.26 0.52 -11.85
CA LEU A 306 34.46 -0.49 -11.14
C LEU A 306 34.65 -0.38 -9.61
N ARG A 307 35.91 -0.31 -9.16
CA ARG A 307 36.24 -0.11 -7.75
C ARG A 307 35.67 1.19 -7.19
N ASP A 308 35.71 2.27 -7.97
CA ASP A 308 35.12 3.55 -7.57
C ASP A 308 33.56 3.45 -7.52
N ALA A 309 32.95 2.67 -8.41
CA ALA A 309 31.53 2.42 -8.39
C ALA A 309 31.13 1.53 -7.20
N GLU A 310 31.90 0.48 -6.92
CA GLU A 310 31.70 -0.39 -5.76
C GLU A 310 31.89 0.37 -4.44
N ALA A 311 32.93 1.20 -4.34
CA ALA A 311 33.18 2.04 -3.17
C ALA A 311 32.08 3.10 -2.96
N ARG A 312 31.48 3.61 -4.05
CA ARG A 312 30.28 4.48 -3.96
C ARG A 312 29.05 3.72 -3.52
N ALA A 313 28.86 2.51 -4.06
CA ALA A 313 27.76 1.63 -3.66
C ALA A 313 27.86 1.21 -2.19
N GLN A 314 29.07 0.89 -1.76
CA GLN A 314 29.36 0.50 -0.38
C GLN A 314 29.13 1.66 0.60
N ARG A 315 29.64 2.86 0.30
CA ARG A 315 29.34 4.06 1.11
C ARG A 315 27.86 4.41 1.15
N ALA A 316 27.15 4.21 0.03
CA ALA A 316 25.71 4.40 0.00
C ALA A 316 24.96 3.32 0.79
N ALA A 317 25.47 2.09 0.85
CA ALA A 317 24.92 1.01 1.67
C ALA A 317 25.18 1.27 3.16
N GLU A 318 26.40 1.66 3.53
CA GLU A 318 26.76 2.02 4.91
C GLU A 318 25.93 3.20 5.43
N GLY A 319 25.75 4.25 4.61
CA GLY A 319 24.87 5.37 4.97
C GLY A 319 23.40 4.96 5.14
N ARG A 320 22.93 3.94 4.41
CA ARG A 320 21.58 3.38 4.63
C ARG A 320 21.48 2.55 5.90
N ILE A 321 22.51 1.78 6.21
CA ILE A 321 22.57 1.00 7.45
C ILE A 321 22.52 1.96 8.64
N GLN A 322 23.34 3.02 8.63
CA GLN A 322 23.33 4.05 9.67
C GLN A 322 21.95 4.71 9.83
N LEU A 323 21.30 5.04 8.72
CA LEU A 323 19.96 5.63 8.75
C LEU A 323 18.89 4.67 9.29
N VAL A 324 19.04 3.37 8.99
CA VAL A 324 18.14 2.32 9.55
C VAL A 324 18.38 2.14 11.04
N GLU A 325 19.65 2.12 11.46
CA GLU A 325 20.02 2.01 12.87
C GLU A 325 19.57 3.24 13.69
N GLU A 326 19.65 4.43 13.09
CA GLU A 326 19.14 5.66 13.70
C GLU A 326 17.61 5.64 13.85
N ARG A 327 16.91 5.18 12.80
CA ARG A 327 15.47 4.97 12.87
C ARG A 327 15.07 3.89 13.87
N HIS A 328 15.86 2.82 13.94
CA HIS A 328 15.61 1.74 14.91
C HIS A 328 15.79 2.24 16.35
N ARG A 329 16.87 2.97 16.63
CA ARG A 329 17.08 3.65 17.92
C ARG A 329 15.93 4.58 18.27
N HIS A 330 15.51 5.41 17.32
CA HIS A 330 14.40 6.32 17.53
C HIS A 330 13.07 5.58 17.78
N ALA A 331 12.82 4.49 17.04
CA ALA A 331 11.65 3.64 17.27
C ALA A 331 11.69 2.97 18.64
N GLU A 332 12.87 2.56 19.10
CA GLU A 332 13.06 1.94 20.40
C GLU A 332 12.86 2.95 21.55
N GLU A 333 13.33 4.19 21.37
CA GLU A 333 13.05 5.28 22.30
C GLU A 333 11.55 5.61 22.39
N LEU A 334 10.86 5.63 21.24
CA LEU A 334 9.41 5.83 21.19
C LEU A 334 8.66 4.67 21.86
N ARG A 335 9.12 3.44 21.65
CA ARG A 335 8.56 2.25 22.29
C ARG A 335 8.72 2.31 23.81
N GLN A 336 9.91 2.67 24.30
CA GLN A 336 10.16 2.81 25.74
C GLN A 336 9.28 3.90 26.36
N ARG A 337 9.08 5.01 25.67
CA ARG A 337 8.14 6.07 26.11
C ARG A 337 6.70 5.56 26.15
N ALA A 338 6.29 4.81 25.12
CA ALA A 338 4.96 4.22 25.09
C ALA A 338 4.74 3.18 26.19
N GLU A 339 5.75 2.33 26.46
CA GLU A 339 5.70 1.37 27.56
C GLU A 339 5.65 2.06 28.94
N SER A 340 6.36 3.18 29.10
CA SER A 340 6.26 4.00 30.32
C SER A 340 4.86 4.60 30.49
N GLN A 341 4.30 5.16 29.42
CA GLN A 341 2.94 5.73 29.42
C GLN A 341 1.88 4.64 29.67
N LEU A 342 2.10 3.43 29.14
CA LEU A 342 1.21 2.30 29.38
C LEU A 342 1.23 1.92 30.88
N ARG A 343 2.40 1.79 31.48
CA ARG A 343 2.52 1.49 32.92
C ARG A 343 1.85 2.56 33.79
N GLU A 344 1.99 3.83 33.41
CA GLU A 344 1.26 4.93 34.12
C GLU A 344 -0.24 4.85 33.93
N ALA A 345 -0.71 4.45 32.75
CA ALA A 345 -2.12 4.24 32.47
C ALA A 345 -2.69 3.04 33.23
N GLU A 346 -1.93 1.94 33.27
CA GLU A 346 -2.28 0.73 34.06
C GLU A 346 -2.34 1.06 35.57
N ALA A 347 -1.39 1.83 36.08
CA ALA A 347 -1.41 2.26 37.47
C ALA A 347 -2.64 3.13 37.79
N ARG A 348 -3.01 4.03 36.86
CA ARG A 348 -4.25 4.83 36.98
C ARG A 348 -5.50 3.97 36.90
N ALA A 349 -5.52 2.96 36.03
CA ALA A 349 -6.63 2.02 35.92
C ALA A 349 -6.78 1.19 37.20
N GLN A 350 -5.69 0.66 37.76
CA GLN A 350 -5.71 -0.08 39.02
C GLN A 350 -6.20 0.81 40.19
N HIS A 351 -5.77 2.08 40.21
CA HIS A 351 -6.26 3.01 41.23
C HIS A 351 -7.78 3.29 41.09
N ALA A 352 -8.24 3.45 39.84
CA ALA A 352 -9.68 3.60 39.56
C ALA A 352 -10.49 2.34 39.92
N GLU A 353 -9.93 1.16 39.65
CA GLU A 353 -10.55 -0.11 40.01
C GLU A 353 -10.63 -0.31 41.53
N ALA A 354 -9.57 0.06 42.26
CA ALA A 354 -9.58 0.08 43.71
C ALA A 354 -10.63 1.05 44.28
N GLN A 355 -10.78 2.22 43.68
CA GLN A 355 -11.83 3.18 44.04
C GLN A 355 -13.24 2.63 43.77
N ALA A 356 -13.40 1.95 42.61
CA ALA A 356 -14.67 1.30 42.26
C ALA A 356 -15.02 0.14 43.20
N GLN A 357 -14.01 -0.66 43.60
CA GLN A 357 -14.17 -1.72 44.59
C GLN A 357 -14.56 -1.15 45.96
N HIS A 358 -13.93 -0.04 46.35
CA HIS A 358 -14.28 0.66 47.59
C HIS A 358 -15.71 1.21 47.55
N ALA A 359 -16.10 1.83 46.44
CA ALA A 359 -17.45 2.33 46.22
C ALA A 359 -18.49 1.18 46.25
N ASN A 360 -18.18 0.04 45.60
CA ASN A 360 -19.00 -1.16 45.64
C ASN A 360 -19.15 -1.75 47.06
N ALA A 361 -18.04 -1.76 47.83
CA ALA A 361 -18.07 -2.18 49.23
C ALA A 361 -18.98 -1.28 50.06
N LEU A 362 -18.94 0.04 49.86
CA LEU A 362 -19.82 0.99 50.50
C LEU A 362 -21.30 0.77 50.08
N LEU A 363 -21.51 0.50 48.77
CA LEU A 363 -22.83 0.20 48.25
C LEU A 363 -23.41 -1.10 48.84
N HIS A 364 -22.54 -2.10 49.00
CA HIS A 364 -22.88 -3.39 49.61
C HIS A 364 -23.20 -3.18 51.11
N ALA A 365 -22.44 -2.35 51.80
CA ALA A 365 -22.74 -2.01 53.19
C ALA A 365 -24.07 -1.26 53.34
N VAL A 366 -24.40 -0.38 52.40
CA VAL A 366 -25.68 0.32 52.35
C VAL A 366 -26.82 -0.65 52.07
N VAL A 367 -26.66 -1.55 51.11
CA VAL A 367 -27.67 -2.52 50.70
C VAL A 367 -27.96 -3.57 51.81
N HIS A 368 -26.94 -3.85 52.66
CA HIS A 368 -27.08 -4.81 53.76
C HIS A 368 -27.43 -4.10 55.10
N SER A 369 -27.57 -2.80 55.10
CA SER A 369 -28.05 -2.08 56.30
C SER A 369 -29.53 -2.43 56.57
N THR A 370 -29.87 -2.46 57.83
CA THR A 370 -31.24 -2.75 58.29
C THR A 370 -32.29 -1.79 57.71
N SER A 371 -31.88 -0.55 57.36
CA SER A 371 -32.77 0.43 56.70
C SER A 371 -33.10 0.06 55.24
N TRP A 372 -32.17 -0.63 54.51
CA TRP A 372 -32.37 -1.06 53.12
C TRP A 372 -33.23 -2.31 53.01
N ARG A 373 -33.15 -3.20 54.01
CA ARG A 373 -33.92 -4.45 54.07
C ARG A 373 -35.40 -4.25 54.32
N VAL A 374 -35.77 -3.16 54.94
CA VAL A 374 -37.19 -2.86 55.23
C VAL A 374 -37.90 -2.29 53.97
N SER A 375 -37.19 -1.79 52.97
CA SER A 375 -37.78 -1.24 51.76
C SER A 375 -37.81 -2.24 50.56
N ALA A 376 -37.49 -3.52 50.78
CA ALA A 376 -37.33 -4.54 49.75
C ALA A 376 -38.59 -5.03 48.99
N PRO A 377 -39.85 -4.83 49.40
CA PRO A 377 -40.97 -5.40 48.68
C PRO A 377 -41.43 -4.66 47.42
N VAL A 378 -40.83 -3.54 47.05
CA VAL A 378 -41.37 -2.70 45.95
C VAL A 378 -40.58 -2.79 44.65
N ARG A 379 -39.48 -3.58 44.55
CA ARG A 379 -38.58 -3.59 43.36
C ARG A 379 -38.42 -4.91 42.63
N ILE A 380 -39.31 -5.87 42.79
CA ILE A 380 -39.30 -7.11 42.02
C ILE A 380 -40.38 -7.05 40.95
N VAL A 381 -40.20 -6.27 39.92
CA VAL A 381 -40.73 -6.56 38.58
C VAL A 381 -39.83 -5.90 37.55
N GLY A 382 -39.06 -6.67 36.79
CA GLY A 382 -38.44 -6.17 35.56
C GLY A 382 -37.00 -6.60 35.31
N ALA A 383 -36.76 -7.87 35.13
CA ALA A 383 -35.69 -8.33 34.19
C ALA A 383 -35.90 -9.83 33.96
N PRO A 384 -36.08 -10.25 32.74
CA PRO A 384 -35.02 -11.06 32.20
C PRO A 384 -34.77 -10.79 30.70
N LEU A 385 -33.70 -11.27 30.20
CA LEU A 385 -33.24 -11.47 28.83
C LEU A 385 -32.09 -10.51 28.39
N ARG A 386 -30.89 -10.97 28.64
CA ARG A 386 -29.77 -10.95 27.67
C ARG A 386 -28.58 -11.69 28.26
N ARG A 387 -28.57 -13.00 28.13
CA ARG A 387 -27.33 -13.82 28.13
C ARG A 387 -27.61 -15.01 27.23
N LEU A 388 -27.12 -14.92 26.02
CA LEU A 388 -26.76 -16.05 25.15
C LEU A 388 -26.38 -15.48 23.79
N THR A 389 -25.10 -15.25 23.56
CA THR A 389 -24.41 -15.42 22.27
C THR A 389 -23.01 -14.84 22.38
N SER A 390 -22.07 -15.58 22.94
CA SER A 390 -20.64 -15.37 22.70
C SER A 390 -19.87 -16.64 23.04
N ALA A 391 -20.00 -17.63 22.20
CA ALA A 391 -19.07 -18.76 22.18
C ALA A 391 -19.35 -19.56 20.92
N ILE A 392 -18.73 -19.20 19.82
CA ILE A 392 -18.40 -20.01 18.62
C ILE A 392 -17.80 -19.03 17.58
N SER A 393 -16.50 -18.79 17.58
CA SER A 393 -15.79 -18.36 16.35
C SER A 393 -14.26 -18.39 16.43
N GLU A 394 -13.62 -19.13 17.33
CA GLU A 394 -12.13 -19.12 17.39
C GLU A 394 -11.43 -20.37 16.84
N ARG A 395 -12.06 -21.20 16.04
CA ARG A 395 -11.39 -22.41 15.52
C ARG A 395 -11.41 -22.64 14.01
N ARG A 396 -11.71 -21.64 13.17
CA ARG A 396 -11.75 -21.84 11.69
C ARG A 396 -10.78 -21.03 10.85
N LEU A 397 -9.83 -20.30 11.40
CA LEU A 397 -8.93 -19.43 10.60
C LEU A 397 -7.55 -20.00 10.27
N LEU A 398 -7.21 -21.24 10.72
CA LEU A 398 -5.87 -21.81 10.47
C LEU A 398 -5.78 -22.79 9.28
N SER A 399 -6.89 -23.16 8.64
CA SER A 399 -6.87 -24.10 7.50
C SER A 399 -6.80 -23.45 6.11
N GLY A 400 -7.20 -22.18 5.99
CA GLY A 400 -7.26 -21.48 4.69
C GLY A 400 -5.91 -20.96 4.18
N THR A 401 -5.01 -20.60 5.07
CA THR A 401 -3.70 -20.00 4.72
C THR A 401 -2.71 -21.01 4.13
N LYS A 402 -2.70 -22.24 4.62
CA LYS A 402 -1.81 -23.28 4.06
C LYS A 402 -2.15 -23.66 2.62
N ARG A 403 -3.41 -23.58 2.21
CA ARG A 403 -3.84 -23.92 0.85
C ARG A 403 -3.50 -22.82 -0.16
N ARG A 404 -3.57 -21.53 0.23
CA ARG A 404 -3.21 -20.38 -0.64
C ARG A 404 -1.71 -20.25 -0.86
N ILE A 405 -0.89 -20.49 0.16
CA ILE A 405 0.58 -20.48 0.02
C ILE A 405 1.05 -21.59 -0.92
N LYS A 406 0.41 -22.76 -0.91
CA LYS A 406 0.76 -23.87 -1.79
C LYS A 406 0.44 -23.55 -3.27
N THR A 407 -0.63 -22.80 -3.54
CA THR A 407 -1.04 -22.39 -4.90
C THR A 407 -0.14 -21.29 -5.48
N VAL A 408 0.32 -20.36 -4.67
CA VAL A 408 1.24 -19.28 -5.10
C VAL A 408 2.64 -19.82 -5.36
N LEU A 409 3.12 -20.76 -4.55
CA LEU A 409 4.43 -21.41 -4.75
C LEU A 409 4.44 -22.32 -5.99
N SER A 410 3.32 -22.97 -6.33
CA SER A 410 3.23 -23.79 -7.54
C SER A 410 3.16 -22.94 -8.82
N ALA A 411 2.50 -21.78 -8.80
CA ALA A 411 2.45 -20.86 -9.94
C ALA A 411 3.82 -20.22 -10.22
N GLY A 412 4.56 -19.83 -9.18
CA GLY A 412 5.93 -19.29 -9.31
C GLY A 412 6.93 -20.31 -9.85
N ALA A 413 6.78 -21.59 -9.50
CA ALA A 413 7.65 -22.66 -10.00
C ALA A 413 7.43 -22.94 -11.51
N ILE A 414 6.20 -22.79 -11.99
CA ILE A 414 5.86 -23.01 -13.41
C ILE A 414 6.45 -21.91 -14.31
N GLU A 415 6.49 -20.67 -13.84
CA GLU A 415 7.05 -19.56 -14.64
C GLU A 415 8.58 -19.60 -14.70
N LEU A 416 9.23 -20.06 -13.62
CA LEU A 416 10.70 -20.27 -13.57
C LEU A 416 11.19 -21.38 -14.54
N THR A 417 10.35 -22.36 -14.88
CA THR A 417 10.75 -23.47 -15.78
C THR A 417 10.76 -23.08 -17.25
N LYS A 418 10.09 -22.00 -17.64
CA LYS A 418 10.01 -21.53 -19.03
C LYS A 418 11.28 -20.81 -19.52
N ARG A 419 12.21 -20.46 -18.61
CA ARG A 419 13.43 -19.71 -18.97
C ARG A 419 14.70 -20.50 -18.56
N PRO A 420 15.45 -21.09 -19.52
CA PRO A 420 16.57 -21.98 -19.22
C PRO A 420 17.75 -21.32 -18.47
N ALA A 421 17.92 -20.03 -18.58
CA ALA A 421 18.94 -19.29 -17.83
C ALA A 421 18.60 -19.15 -16.34
N LEU A 422 17.34 -18.88 -16.00
CA LEU A 422 16.86 -18.75 -14.61
C LEU A 422 16.81 -20.12 -13.91
N LYS A 423 16.53 -21.21 -14.65
CA LYS A 423 16.59 -22.59 -14.14
C LYS A 423 18.00 -22.92 -13.64
N ARG A 424 19.05 -22.54 -14.37
CA ARG A 424 20.46 -22.76 -13.97
C ARG A 424 20.89 -21.96 -12.73
N VAL A 425 20.42 -20.74 -12.61
CA VAL A 425 20.70 -19.88 -11.44
C VAL A 425 19.99 -20.39 -10.19
N ALA A 426 18.73 -20.77 -10.31
CA ALA A 426 17.95 -21.32 -9.20
C ALA A 426 18.55 -22.63 -8.68
N LEU A 427 19.00 -23.54 -9.56
CA LEU A 427 19.67 -24.78 -9.16
C LEU A 427 21.05 -24.54 -8.51
N ARG A 428 21.78 -23.49 -8.90
CA ARG A 428 23.02 -23.09 -8.23
C ARG A 428 22.78 -22.52 -6.83
N LEU A 429 21.75 -21.71 -6.67
CA LEU A 429 21.40 -21.10 -5.36
C LEU A 429 20.91 -22.16 -4.36
N VAL A 430 20.18 -23.16 -4.81
CA VAL A 430 19.78 -24.31 -3.95
C VAL A 430 20.99 -25.10 -3.46
N ARG A 431 22.01 -25.31 -4.28
CA ARG A 431 23.27 -26.00 -3.91
C ARG A 431 24.13 -25.18 -2.94
N LEU A 432 23.96 -23.87 -2.87
CA LEU A 432 24.73 -23.00 -1.96
C LEU A 432 24.10 -22.84 -0.56
N SER A 433 22.90 -23.36 -0.35
CA SER A 433 22.21 -23.30 0.96
C SER A 433 21.94 -24.68 1.53
N PRO A 434 22.76 -25.17 2.47
CA PRO A 434 22.62 -26.50 3.07
C PRO A 434 21.28 -26.73 3.78
N THR A 435 20.63 -25.66 4.24
CA THR A 435 19.32 -25.73 4.90
C THR A 435 18.15 -25.89 3.93
N LEU A 436 18.25 -25.28 2.75
CA LEU A 436 17.27 -25.43 1.66
C LEU A 436 17.39 -26.80 0.99
N ASP A 437 18.62 -27.27 0.76
CA ASP A 437 18.88 -28.59 0.21
C ASP A 437 18.33 -29.70 1.11
N ARG A 438 18.56 -29.59 2.44
CA ARG A 438 18.03 -30.55 3.42
C ARG A 438 16.50 -30.58 3.48
N ARG A 439 15.83 -29.42 3.37
CA ARG A 439 14.36 -29.34 3.35
C ARG A 439 13.76 -29.87 2.07
N LEU A 440 14.38 -29.66 0.92
CA LEU A 440 13.93 -30.22 -0.35
C LEU A 440 14.13 -31.74 -0.42
N ARG A 441 15.24 -32.25 0.11
CA ARG A 441 15.46 -33.71 0.24
C ARG A 441 14.40 -34.38 1.12
N THR A 442 14.02 -33.78 2.26
CA THR A 442 12.95 -34.32 3.13
C THR A 442 11.59 -34.34 2.47
N ILE A 443 11.31 -33.42 1.56
CA ILE A 443 10.03 -33.39 0.79
C ILE A 443 10.04 -34.47 -0.32
N VAL A 444 11.21 -34.76 -0.90
CA VAL A 444 11.37 -35.73 -2.02
C VAL A 444 11.51 -37.16 -1.53
N THR A 445 12.12 -37.37 -0.34
CA THR A 445 12.43 -38.71 0.21
C THR A 445 11.43 -39.21 1.25
N SER A 446 10.40 -38.41 1.61
CA SER A 446 9.34 -38.93 2.49
C SER A 446 8.58 -40.07 1.78
N PRO A 447 8.54 -41.29 2.31
CA PRO A 447 7.78 -42.36 1.71
C PRO A 447 6.33 -42.01 1.73
N ALA A 448 5.73 -41.94 0.53
CA ALA A 448 4.31 -41.67 0.31
C ALA A 448 3.50 -42.84 0.86
N GLY A 449 3.13 -42.76 2.13
CA GLY A 449 2.01 -43.49 2.67
C GLY A 449 0.74 -42.77 2.27
N ASN A 450 -0.04 -43.35 1.36
CA ASN A 450 -1.46 -43.08 1.06
C ASN A 450 -1.87 -41.60 0.88
N ALA A 451 -1.50 -40.99 -0.24
CA ALA A 451 -2.27 -39.90 -0.81
C ALA A 451 -2.63 -40.29 -2.27
N SER A 452 -3.91 -40.37 -2.50
CA SER A 452 -4.58 -40.90 -3.68
C SER A 452 -3.96 -40.49 -5.01
N SER A 453 -3.93 -41.47 -5.95
CA SER A 453 -3.52 -41.38 -7.35
C SER A 453 -4.27 -40.33 -8.21
N GLN A 454 -5.16 -39.55 -7.62
CA GLN A 454 -5.92 -38.49 -8.27
C GLN A 454 -5.15 -37.16 -8.34
N SER A 455 -4.31 -36.85 -7.34
CA SER A 455 -3.60 -35.56 -7.33
C SER A 455 -2.40 -35.46 -8.29
N GLN A 456 -1.93 -36.60 -8.84
CA GLN A 456 -0.87 -36.59 -9.85
C GLN A 456 -1.41 -36.47 -11.30
N ARG A 457 -2.69 -36.72 -11.52
CA ARG A 457 -3.31 -36.55 -12.85
C ARG A 457 -3.66 -35.09 -13.15
N ASP A 458 -3.75 -34.25 -12.14
CA ASP A 458 -4.13 -32.84 -12.30
C ASP A 458 -2.93 -31.89 -12.53
N LEU A 459 -1.71 -32.41 -12.61
CA LEU A 459 -0.53 -31.61 -12.93
C LEU A 459 -0.37 -31.50 -14.47
N PRO A 460 -0.07 -30.27 -14.99
CA PRO A 460 0.28 -30.09 -16.38
C PRO A 460 1.46 -30.98 -16.79
N GLN A 461 1.49 -31.43 -18.06
CA GLN A 461 2.51 -32.35 -18.60
C GLN A 461 3.95 -31.86 -18.35
N SER A 462 4.19 -30.55 -18.49
CA SER A 462 5.48 -29.91 -18.21
C SER A 462 5.90 -29.97 -16.72
N ALA A 463 4.95 -30.00 -15.79
CA ALA A 463 5.25 -30.13 -14.36
C ALA A 463 5.59 -31.58 -13.97
N ARG A 464 5.04 -32.58 -14.67
CA ARG A 464 5.39 -34.00 -14.52
C ARG A 464 6.79 -34.27 -15.01
N GLU A 465 7.15 -33.78 -16.21
CA GLU A 465 8.50 -33.91 -16.78
C GLU A 465 9.59 -33.34 -15.86
N VAL A 466 9.38 -32.17 -15.24
CA VAL A 466 10.32 -31.57 -14.29
C VAL A 466 10.42 -32.38 -13.00
N LEU A 467 9.32 -32.96 -12.55
CA LEU A 467 9.33 -33.82 -11.35
C LEU A 467 10.10 -35.12 -11.57
N ASP A 468 9.97 -35.69 -12.76
CA ASP A 468 10.66 -36.93 -13.15
C ASP A 468 12.15 -36.70 -13.43
N GLU A 469 12.54 -35.53 -14.01
CA GLU A 469 13.96 -35.14 -14.15
C GLU A 469 14.61 -34.88 -12.77
N LEU A 470 13.91 -34.27 -11.84
CA LEU A 470 14.40 -34.07 -10.46
C LEU A 470 14.60 -35.41 -9.74
N ARG A 471 13.68 -36.38 -9.92
CA ARG A 471 13.79 -37.72 -9.37
C ARG A 471 14.96 -38.52 -9.99
N ALA A 472 15.16 -38.39 -11.29
CA ALA A 472 16.30 -39.02 -11.99
C ALA A 472 17.63 -38.42 -11.50
N SER A 473 17.72 -37.09 -11.34
CA SER A 473 18.92 -36.40 -10.85
C SER A 473 19.28 -36.78 -9.40
N VAL A 474 18.27 -36.99 -8.53
CA VAL A 474 18.50 -37.43 -7.14
C VAL A 474 18.97 -38.87 -7.09
N ARG A 475 18.40 -39.76 -7.90
CA ARG A 475 18.86 -41.19 -8.01
C ARG A 475 20.28 -41.31 -8.56
N ALA A 476 20.66 -40.45 -9.50
CA ALA A 476 22.01 -40.44 -10.09
C ALA A 476 23.08 -39.93 -9.09
N SER A 477 22.68 -39.13 -8.07
CA SER A 477 23.57 -38.65 -7.03
C SER A 477 23.71 -39.60 -5.83
N GLU A 478 22.85 -40.61 -5.69
CA GLU A 478 22.91 -41.66 -4.67
C GLU A 478 23.74 -42.88 -5.12
N SER A 479 24.16 -42.88 -6.40
CA SER A 479 24.98 -43.97 -6.98
C SER A 479 26.45 -43.56 -7.23
N GLN A 480 26.89 -42.43 -6.73
CA GLN A 480 28.28 -41.96 -6.62
C GLN A 480 28.63 -41.70 -5.14
#